data_b7578d1dc9fd5cf0deb816a38a0a1e7e
#
_entry.id   b7578d1dc9fd5cf0deb816a38a0a1e7e
#
_cell.length_a   1.000
_cell.length_b   1.000
_cell.length_c   1.000
_cell.angle_alpha   90.00
_cell.angle_beta   90.00
_cell.angle_gamma   90.00
#
_symmetry.space_group_name_H-M   'P 1'
#
loop_
_entity.id
_entity.type
_entity.pdbx_description
1 polymer ?
#
loop_
_entity_poly.entity_id
_entity_poly.type
_entity_poly.pdbx_seq_one_letter_code
_entity_poly.pdbx_strand_id
1 'polypeptide(L)' 'QCKHDYCKLNALISICNKYGVDLKNTLVVGDGENDICSIRKAGIGVSFCSTHHFVDSVADYIIKEPDFNLLLPILN' A
#
# COMPACT_ATOMS: atom_id res chain seq x y z
N GLN A 1 13.30 4.71 -5.71
CA GLN A 1 12.29 5.00 -6.74
C GLN A 1 12.00 3.78 -7.60
N CYS A 2 10.78 3.71 -8.11
CA CYS A 2 10.35 2.64 -9.00
C CYS A 2 10.44 3.08 -10.46
N LYS A 3 10.81 2.14 -11.35
CA LYS A 3 10.92 2.40 -12.78
C LYS A 3 9.67 2.06 -13.58
N HIS A 4 8.64 1.55 -12.92
CA HIS A 4 7.39 1.18 -13.59
C HIS A 4 6.54 2.42 -13.85
N ASP A 5 6.10 2.60 -15.09
CA ASP A 5 5.31 3.77 -15.48
C ASP A 5 3.95 3.82 -14.78
N TYR A 6 3.38 2.64 -14.52
CA TYR A 6 2.06 2.51 -13.88
C TYR A 6 2.13 2.46 -12.35
N CYS A 7 3.33 2.52 -11.79
CA CYS A 7 3.51 2.30 -10.35
C CYS A 7 3.17 3.56 -9.56
N LYS A 8 2.42 3.38 -8.49
CA LYS A 8 2.00 4.49 -7.61
C LYS A 8 3.05 4.88 -6.57
N LEU A 9 4.14 4.11 -6.46
CA LEU A 9 5.17 4.40 -5.45
C LEU A 9 5.79 5.78 -5.64
N ASN A 10 6.10 6.15 -6.88
CA ASN A 10 6.73 7.45 -7.14
C ASN A 10 5.82 8.61 -6.77
N ALA A 11 4.51 8.47 -6.99
CA ALA A 11 3.53 9.47 -6.56
C ALA A 11 3.49 9.55 -5.03
N LEU A 12 3.52 8.41 -4.36
CA LEU A 12 3.55 8.37 -2.89
C LEU A 12 4.80 9.05 -2.33
N ILE A 13 5.97 8.75 -2.93
CA ILE A 13 7.24 9.37 -2.52
C ILE A 13 7.16 10.89 -2.69
N SER A 14 6.61 11.37 -3.80
CA SER A 14 6.46 12.80 -4.06
C SER A 14 5.56 13.47 -3.02
N ILE A 15 4.46 12.84 -2.64
CA ILE A 15 3.55 13.35 -1.63
C ILE A 15 4.25 13.39 -0.26
N CYS A 16 4.95 12.32 0.09
CA CYS A 16 5.69 12.26 1.35
C CYS A 16 6.75 13.36 1.44
N ASN A 17 7.48 13.59 0.36
CA ASN A 17 8.49 14.64 0.32
C ASN A 17 7.86 16.03 0.45
N LYS A 18 6.72 16.25 -0.20
CA LYS A 18 6.03 17.54 -0.15
C LYS A 18 5.58 17.90 1.27
N TYR A 19 5.13 16.91 2.04
CA TYR A 19 4.59 17.15 3.38
C TYR A 19 5.57 16.80 4.50
N GLY A 20 6.79 16.42 4.17
CA GLY A 20 7.81 16.09 5.18
C GLY A 20 7.48 14.82 5.96
N VAL A 21 6.78 13.87 5.34
CA VAL A 21 6.41 12.60 5.97
C VAL A 21 7.38 11.52 5.52
N ASP A 22 7.86 10.71 6.47
CA ASP A 22 8.69 9.57 6.15
C ASP A 22 7.81 8.45 5.60
N LEU A 23 8.29 7.77 4.57
CA LEU A 23 7.57 6.68 3.92
C LEU A 23 7.16 5.58 4.91
N LYS A 24 8.00 5.29 5.90
CA LYS A 24 7.70 4.30 6.95
C LYS A 24 6.54 4.69 7.86
N ASN A 25 6.10 5.93 7.80
CA ASN A 25 4.96 6.44 8.58
C ASN A 25 3.67 6.48 7.76
N THR A 26 3.65 5.78 6.62
CA THR A 26 2.48 5.73 5.74
C THR A 26 1.78 4.38 5.86
N LEU A 27 0.49 4.39 5.60
CA LEU A 27 -0.32 3.19 5.42
C LEU A 27 -0.89 3.22 4.00
N VAL A 28 -0.68 2.17 3.24
CA VAL A 28 -1.16 2.04 1.87
C VAL A 28 -2.09 0.86 1.76
N VAL A 29 -3.26 1.09 1.18
CA VAL A 29 -4.25 0.06 0.91
C VAL A 29 -4.41 -0.05 -0.60
N GLY A 30 -4.29 -1.24 -1.14
CA GLY A 30 -4.41 -1.44 -2.57
C GLY A 30 -4.81 -2.85 -2.93
N ASP A 31 -5.14 -3.07 -4.21
CA ASP A 31 -5.62 -4.35 -4.71
C ASP A 31 -5.01 -4.77 -6.06
N GLY A 32 -4.28 -3.90 -6.72
CA GLY A 32 -3.80 -4.13 -8.07
C GLY A 32 -2.28 -4.12 -8.21
N GLU A 33 -1.81 -4.50 -9.41
CA GLU A 33 -0.38 -4.56 -9.71
C GLU A 33 0.32 -3.22 -9.51
N ASN A 34 -0.36 -2.11 -9.81
CA ASN A 34 0.21 -0.79 -9.67
C ASN A 34 0.38 -0.35 -8.22
N ASP A 35 -0.16 -1.12 -7.28
CA ASP A 35 -0.04 -0.86 -5.84
C ASP A 35 1.08 -1.66 -5.17
N ILE A 36 1.67 -2.64 -5.87
CA ILE A 36 2.63 -3.58 -5.28
C ILE A 36 3.82 -2.85 -4.64
N CYS A 37 4.45 -1.95 -5.39
CA CYS A 37 5.62 -1.23 -4.88
C CYS A 37 5.27 -0.34 -3.69
N SER A 38 4.12 0.35 -3.76
CA SER A 38 3.64 1.21 -2.67
C SER A 38 3.35 0.41 -1.40
N ILE A 39 2.67 -0.73 -1.55
CA ILE A 39 2.34 -1.61 -0.43
C ILE A 39 3.61 -2.14 0.22
N ARG A 40 4.58 -2.55 -0.60
CA ARG A 40 5.83 -3.12 -0.09
C ARG A 40 6.68 -2.09 0.65
N LYS A 41 6.70 -0.84 0.17
CA LYS A 41 7.57 0.22 0.71
C LYS A 41 6.93 1.07 1.79
N ALA A 42 5.61 1.06 1.91
CA ALA A 42 4.92 1.80 2.98
C ALA A 42 5.28 1.23 4.35
N GLY A 43 5.06 2.02 5.38
CA GLY A 43 5.23 1.56 6.75
C GLY A 43 4.29 0.41 7.07
N ILE A 44 3.03 0.51 6.64
CA ILE A 44 2.05 -0.57 6.71
C ILE A 44 1.41 -0.70 5.34
N GLY A 45 1.56 -1.86 4.71
CA GLY A 45 0.93 -2.17 3.44
C GLY A 45 -0.22 -3.14 3.62
N VAL A 46 -1.38 -2.83 3.06
CA VAL A 46 -2.58 -3.65 3.16
C VAL A 46 -3.05 -4.05 1.77
N SER A 47 -3.18 -5.37 1.55
CA SER A 47 -3.84 -5.91 0.36
C SER A 47 -5.33 -6.01 0.67
N PHE A 48 -6.16 -5.33 -0.11
CA PHE A 48 -7.59 -5.25 0.13
C PHE A 48 -8.36 -5.85 -1.05
N CYS A 49 -8.95 -7.00 -0.82
CA CYS A 49 -9.76 -7.72 -1.81
C CYS A 49 -9.04 -7.97 -3.14
N SER A 50 -7.72 -8.19 -3.09
CA SER A 50 -6.94 -8.39 -4.30
C SER A 50 -7.15 -9.79 -4.87
N THR A 51 -7.21 -9.87 -6.21
CA THR A 51 -7.18 -11.12 -6.93
C THR A 51 -5.77 -11.51 -7.37
N HIS A 52 -4.79 -10.64 -7.12
CA HIS A 52 -3.38 -10.86 -7.47
C HIS A 52 -2.61 -11.29 -6.24
N HIS A 53 -2.13 -12.57 -6.22
CA HIS A 53 -1.39 -13.05 -5.11
C HIS A 53 -0.04 -12.36 -4.86
N PHE A 54 0.52 -11.66 -5.86
CA PHE A 54 1.72 -10.86 -5.64
C PHE A 54 1.44 -9.66 -4.75
N VAL A 55 0.23 -9.09 -4.81
CA VAL A 55 -0.17 -8.01 -3.89
C VAL A 55 -0.22 -8.54 -2.46
N ASP A 56 -0.85 -9.70 -2.28
CA ASP A 56 -0.91 -10.35 -0.97
C ASP A 56 0.48 -10.64 -0.41
N SER A 57 1.39 -11.10 -1.28
CA SER A 57 2.72 -11.54 -0.83
C SER A 57 3.60 -10.43 -0.30
N VAL A 58 3.36 -9.18 -0.70
CA VAL A 58 4.16 -8.03 -0.26
C VAL A 58 3.49 -7.23 0.86
N ALA A 59 2.24 -7.54 1.18
CA ALA A 59 1.47 -6.80 2.19
C ALA A 59 1.74 -7.30 3.59
N ASP A 60 1.65 -6.38 4.56
CA ASP A 60 1.73 -6.72 5.98
C ASP A 60 0.41 -7.33 6.47
N TYR A 61 -0.71 -6.89 5.88
CA TYR A 61 -2.05 -7.39 6.22
C TYR A 61 -2.83 -7.67 4.95
N ILE A 62 -3.66 -8.70 4.99
CA ILE A 62 -4.49 -9.13 3.86
C ILE A 62 -5.94 -9.12 4.29
N ILE A 63 -6.78 -8.36 3.58
CA ILE A 63 -8.22 -8.31 3.82
C ILE A 63 -8.92 -8.85 2.59
N LYS A 64 -9.72 -9.89 2.74
CA LYS A 64 -10.42 -10.55 1.63
C LYS A 64 -11.90 -10.19 1.54
N GLU A 65 -12.45 -9.56 2.57
CA GLU A 65 -13.85 -9.14 2.58
C GLU A 65 -13.96 -7.65 2.31
N PRO A 66 -14.93 -7.18 1.49
CA PRO A 66 -15.05 -5.76 1.13
C PRO A 66 -15.67 -4.94 2.27
N ASP A 67 -15.03 -4.96 3.42
CA ASP A 67 -15.47 -4.26 4.63
C ASP A 67 -14.32 -3.42 5.17
N PHE A 68 -14.42 -2.09 5.02
CA PHE A 68 -13.38 -1.17 5.49
C PHE A 68 -13.26 -1.15 7.02
N ASN A 69 -14.24 -1.63 7.75
CA ASN A 69 -14.13 -1.76 9.21
C ASN A 69 -13.01 -2.70 9.62
N LEU A 70 -12.61 -3.62 8.73
CA LEU A 70 -11.50 -4.52 8.99
C LEU A 70 -10.15 -3.81 9.03
N LEU A 71 -10.09 -2.56 8.57
CA LEU A 71 -8.90 -1.72 8.69
C LEU A 71 -8.74 -1.12 10.09
N LEU A 72 -9.80 -1.03 10.86
CA LEU A 72 -9.76 -0.36 12.17
C LEU A 72 -8.73 -0.95 13.13
N PRO A 73 -8.61 -2.29 13.28
CA PRO A 73 -7.58 -2.86 14.14
C PRO A 73 -6.17 -2.54 13.68
N ILE A 74 -5.97 -2.35 12.37
CA ILE A 74 -4.66 -2.04 11.80
C ILE A 74 -4.27 -0.59 12.10
N LEU A 75 -5.26 0.31 12.09
CA LEU A 75 -5.06 1.74 12.33
C LEU A 75 -4.79 2.05 13.81
N ASN A 76 -5.22 1.19 14.69
CA ASN A 76 -4.99 1.31 16.12
C ASN A 76 -3.69 0.62 16.53
#